data_7326a9727be09344791f3c5ebef99f6a
#
_entry.id   7326a9727be09344791f3c5ebef99f6a
#
_cell.length_a   1.000
_cell.length_b   1.000
_cell.length_c   1.000
_cell.angle_alpha   90.00
_cell.angle_beta   90.00
_cell.angle_gamma   90.00
#
_symmetry.space_group_name_H-M   'P 1'
#
loop_
_entity.id
_entity.type
_entity.pdbx_description
1 polymer ?
#
loop_
_entity_poly.entity_id
_entity_poly.type
_entity_poly.pdbx_seq_one_letter_code
_entity_poly.pdbx_strand_id
1 'polypeptide(L)'
;KLNTLAFRDDFANLIKDMSDTYEQVIVVGDIHGCNTVLQKLINQDDQLNIKDEKNLYIFVGDYFDRGIENLEVLNTLFDIAEQKNVVLLEGNHEAHWVDWAHDRDIERTDNGMIRFKETTLKQWQGKYNSDKDLKKKLRVLYRKMLPAYFFKFLGKEYIVTHAGLACLPKHHMATWQYISGHGSYDFDVTSAYESRAFPSNHYPIQVFGHRSAKTSEHSKSLEGQVEFGGF
;
A
#
# COMPACT_ATOMS: atom_id res chain seq x y z
N LYS A 1 6.20 4.17 17.54
CA LYS A 1 4.97 4.68 18.19
C LYS A 1 3.82 4.24 17.32
N LEU A 2 3.06 3.27 17.78
CA LEU A 2 1.82 2.83 17.16
C LEU A 2 0.80 3.97 17.29
N ASN A 3 0.52 4.64 16.19
CA ASN A 3 -0.69 5.42 16.10
C ASN A 3 -1.84 4.43 15.98
N THR A 4 -2.45 4.10 17.09
CA THR A 4 -3.72 3.42 17.13
C THR A 4 -4.76 4.35 16.54
N LEU A 5 -5.11 4.15 15.29
CA LEU A 5 -6.25 4.79 14.66
C LEU A 5 -7.51 4.21 15.30
N ALA A 6 -8.00 4.89 16.35
CA ALA A 6 -9.30 4.58 16.91
C ALA A 6 -10.35 5.34 16.10
N PHE A 7 -11.23 4.62 15.41
CA PHE A 7 -12.45 5.23 14.87
C PHE A 7 -13.37 5.57 16.05
N ARG A 8 -13.42 6.85 16.37
CA ARG A 8 -14.48 7.44 17.19
C ARG A 8 -15.45 8.15 16.27
N ASP A 9 -16.66 8.40 16.73
CA ASP A 9 -17.65 9.22 16.01
C ASP A 9 -17.10 10.63 15.65
N ASP A 10 -16.13 11.11 16.42
CA ASP A 10 -15.40 12.36 16.18
C ASP A 10 -14.38 12.26 15.03
N PHE A 11 -14.03 11.04 14.57
CA PHE A 11 -12.99 10.85 13.55
C PHE A 11 -13.44 11.34 12.17
N ALA A 12 -14.73 11.31 11.88
CA ALA A 12 -15.28 11.86 10.66
C ALA A 12 -14.91 13.34 10.45
N ASN A 13 -14.72 14.08 11.55
CA ASN A 13 -14.32 15.50 11.51
C ASN A 13 -12.82 15.71 11.32
N LEU A 14 -12.00 14.65 11.46
CA LEU A 14 -10.54 14.71 11.29
C LEU A 14 -10.09 14.20 9.90
N ILE A 15 -11.00 13.59 9.13
CA ILE A 15 -10.69 13.11 7.78
C ILE A 15 -10.60 14.34 6.87
N LYS A 16 -9.40 14.57 6.34
CA LYS A 16 -9.15 15.70 5.46
C LYS A 16 -9.89 15.52 4.13
N ASP A 17 -10.62 16.56 3.72
CA ASP A 17 -11.16 16.63 2.35
C ASP A 17 -10.03 17.01 1.39
N MET A 18 -9.83 16.21 0.37
CA MET A 18 -8.79 16.37 -0.62
C MET A 18 -9.28 17.05 -1.90
N SER A 19 -10.59 17.30 -2.03
CA SER A 19 -11.21 17.84 -3.25
C SER A 19 -10.73 19.26 -3.58
N ASP A 20 -10.39 20.06 -2.56
CA ASP A 20 -9.85 21.40 -2.75
C ASP A 20 -8.36 21.43 -3.09
N THR A 21 -7.66 20.29 -2.89
CA THR A 21 -6.21 20.21 -3.07
C THR A 21 -5.84 19.47 -4.35
N TYR A 22 -6.60 18.42 -4.69
CA TYR A 22 -6.28 17.52 -5.81
C TYR A 22 -7.44 17.43 -6.79
N GLU A 23 -7.09 17.35 -8.07
CA GLU A 23 -8.05 17.13 -9.16
C GLU A 23 -8.38 15.64 -9.31
N GLN A 24 -7.41 14.77 -8.98
CA GLN A 24 -7.56 13.31 -9.06
C GLN A 24 -6.87 12.62 -7.88
N VAL A 25 -7.38 11.44 -7.53
CA VAL A 25 -6.72 10.49 -6.61
C VAL A 25 -6.47 9.20 -7.37
N ILE A 26 -5.20 8.81 -7.48
CA ILE A 26 -4.74 7.61 -8.18
C ILE A 26 -4.23 6.62 -7.13
N VAL A 27 -4.87 5.45 -7.05
CA VAL A 27 -4.42 4.36 -6.16
C VAL A 27 -3.67 3.35 -7.00
N VAL A 28 -2.41 3.10 -6.61
CA VAL A 28 -1.50 2.17 -7.31
C VAL A 28 -1.40 0.88 -6.50
N GLY A 29 -1.75 -0.24 -7.12
CA GLY A 29 -1.68 -1.59 -6.54
C GLY A 29 -0.25 -2.06 -6.30
N ASP A 30 -0.13 -3.36 -5.93
CA ASP A 30 1.14 -4.03 -5.68
C ASP A 30 2.11 -3.90 -6.85
N ILE A 31 3.36 -3.53 -6.58
CA ILE A 31 4.37 -3.26 -7.61
C ILE A 31 5.27 -4.47 -7.85
N HIS A 32 5.66 -5.15 -6.78
CA HIS A 32 6.46 -6.39 -6.83
C HIS A 32 7.63 -6.34 -7.83
N GLY A 33 8.48 -5.32 -7.74
CA GLY A 33 9.68 -5.22 -8.58
C GLY A 33 9.41 -5.04 -10.07
N CYS A 34 8.28 -4.42 -10.46
CA CYS A 34 7.91 -4.14 -11.85
C CYS A 34 8.06 -2.64 -12.18
N ASN A 35 9.29 -2.13 -12.18
CA ASN A 35 9.56 -0.71 -12.36
C ASN A 35 9.17 -0.18 -13.75
N THR A 36 9.36 -0.97 -14.79
CA THR A 36 8.97 -0.56 -16.16
C THR A 36 7.47 -0.25 -16.25
N VAL A 37 6.63 -1.04 -15.58
CA VAL A 37 5.17 -0.81 -15.52
C VAL A 37 4.87 0.41 -14.65
N LEU A 38 5.55 0.52 -13.48
CA LEU A 38 5.42 1.65 -12.58
C LEU A 38 5.73 2.97 -13.29
N GLN A 39 6.86 3.05 -14.02
CA GLN A 39 7.27 4.25 -14.74
C GLN A 39 6.25 4.65 -15.81
N LYS A 40 5.68 3.69 -16.51
CA LYS A 40 4.60 3.98 -17.47
C LYS A 40 3.37 4.57 -16.78
N LEU A 41 3.00 4.05 -15.60
CA LEU A 41 1.86 4.54 -14.85
C LEU A 41 2.06 5.98 -14.32
N ILE A 42 3.23 6.28 -13.77
CA ILE A 42 3.47 7.55 -13.07
C ILE A 42 4.04 8.67 -13.95
N ASN A 43 4.37 8.37 -15.22
CA ASN A 43 4.94 9.32 -16.17
C ASN A 43 4.28 9.24 -17.57
N GLN A 44 3.02 8.77 -17.67
CA GLN A 44 2.45 8.31 -18.93
C GLN A 44 2.09 9.45 -19.89
N ASP A 45 1.65 10.59 -19.40
CA ASP A 45 1.27 11.77 -20.18
C ASP A 45 0.94 12.96 -19.27
N ASP A 46 0.29 13.99 -19.84
CA ASP A 46 -0.15 15.17 -19.08
C ASP A 46 -1.24 14.86 -18.03
N GLN A 47 -1.86 13.68 -18.06
CA GLN A 47 -2.92 13.30 -17.11
C GLN A 47 -2.40 12.47 -15.92
N LEU A 48 -1.36 11.65 -16.12
CA LEU A 48 -0.79 10.75 -15.12
C LEU A 48 0.70 11.01 -14.90
N ASN A 49 1.04 12.21 -14.52
CA ASN A 49 2.41 12.60 -14.21
C ASN A 49 2.55 12.79 -12.69
N ILE A 50 3.39 12.00 -12.06
CA ILE A 50 3.60 12.07 -10.60
C ILE A 50 4.19 13.41 -10.15
N LYS A 51 4.82 14.16 -11.05
CA LYS A 51 5.34 15.51 -10.79
C LYS A 51 4.24 16.58 -10.82
N ASP A 52 3.05 16.24 -11.31
CA ASP A 52 1.91 17.13 -11.24
C ASP A 52 1.30 17.07 -9.83
N GLU A 53 1.56 18.08 -9.04
CA GLU A 53 1.06 18.19 -7.66
C GLU A 53 -0.48 18.26 -7.56
N LYS A 54 -1.20 18.37 -8.68
CA LYS A 54 -2.66 18.33 -8.72
C LYS A 54 -3.23 16.92 -8.56
N ASN A 55 -2.42 15.87 -8.74
CA ASN A 55 -2.81 14.49 -8.60
C ASN A 55 -2.23 13.90 -7.30
N LEU A 56 -3.08 13.28 -6.47
CA LEU A 56 -2.66 12.52 -5.31
C LEU A 56 -2.40 11.07 -5.71
N TYR A 57 -1.21 10.56 -5.44
CA TYR A 57 -0.85 9.15 -5.66
C TYR A 57 -0.78 8.41 -4.32
N ILE A 58 -1.51 7.29 -4.21
CA ILE A 58 -1.50 6.43 -3.03
C ILE A 58 -1.05 5.04 -3.47
N PHE A 59 0.11 4.60 -2.99
CA PHE A 59 0.66 3.28 -3.28
C PHE A 59 0.29 2.33 -2.14
N VAL A 60 -0.28 1.18 -2.46
CA VAL A 60 -0.85 0.28 -1.43
C VAL A 60 0.17 -0.62 -0.74
N GLY A 61 1.45 -0.60 -1.15
CA GLY A 61 2.51 -1.44 -0.59
C GLY A 61 2.95 -2.57 -1.50
N ASP A 62 3.67 -3.55 -0.95
CA ASP A 62 4.27 -4.67 -1.69
C ASP A 62 5.13 -4.21 -2.88
N TYR A 63 6.10 -3.35 -2.57
CA TYR A 63 6.94 -2.72 -3.61
C TYR A 63 7.94 -3.69 -4.23
N PHE A 64 8.41 -4.66 -3.45
CA PHE A 64 9.52 -5.54 -3.81
C PHE A 64 9.10 -7.01 -3.89
N ASP A 65 10.08 -7.86 -4.17
CA ASP A 65 9.97 -9.30 -4.38
C ASP A 65 9.23 -9.66 -5.69
N ARG A 66 9.28 -10.92 -6.06
CA ARG A 66 8.69 -11.53 -7.26
C ARG A 66 9.27 -11.05 -8.58
N GLY A 67 9.31 -9.73 -8.82
CA GLY A 67 9.83 -9.14 -10.06
C GLY A 67 11.36 -9.03 -10.12
N ILE A 68 11.84 -8.53 -11.24
CA ILE A 68 13.29 -8.50 -11.57
C ILE A 68 13.90 -7.09 -11.53
N GLU A 69 13.06 -6.05 -11.28
CA GLU A 69 13.49 -4.64 -11.28
C GLU A 69 13.40 -4.03 -9.87
N ASN A 70 13.77 -4.81 -8.84
CA ASN A 70 13.63 -4.36 -7.44
C ASN A 70 14.58 -3.20 -7.09
N LEU A 71 15.73 -3.11 -7.76
CA LEU A 71 16.65 -1.98 -7.58
C LEU A 71 16.07 -0.70 -8.17
N GLU A 72 15.50 -0.79 -9.35
CA GLU A 72 14.89 0.33 -10.06
C GLU A 72 13.66 0.84 -9.30
N VAL A 73 12.82 -0.06 -8.78
CA VAL A 73 11.70 0.31 -7.89
C VAL A 73 12.21 1.02 -6.64
N LEU A 74 13.29 0.52 -6.01
CA LEU A 74 13.86 1.17 -4.82
C LEU A 74 14.34 2.59 -5.11
N ASN A 75 15.01 2.81 -6.24
CA ASN A 75 15.45 4.14 -6.66
C ASN A 75 14.24 5.05 -6.93
N THR A 76 13.23 4.54 -7.63
CA THR A 76 11.98 5.28 -7.85
C THR A 76 11.32 5.69 -6.53
N LEU A 77 11.24 4.78 -5.54
CA LEU A 77 10.66 5.10 -4.23
C LEU A 77 11.46 6.19 -3.50
N PHE A 78 12.79 6.16 -3.56
CA PHE A 78 13.60 7.24 -2.97
C PHE A 78 13.32 8.59 -3.61
N ASP A 79 13.08 8.62 -4.92
CA ASP A 79 12.82 9.86 -5.67
C ASP A 79 11.42 10.43 -5.37
N ILE A 80 10.42 9.56 -5.20
CA ILE A 80 9.03 10.01 -5.03
C ILE A 80 8.61 10.16 -3.57
N ALA A 81 9.29 9.53 -2.61
CA ALA A 81 8.88 9.51 -1.20
C ALA A 81 8.90 10.89 -0.50
N GLU A 82 9.54 11.88 -1.09
CA GLU A 82 9.58 13.26 -0.59
C GLU A 82 8.50 14.15 -1.19
N GLN A 83 7.79 13.68 -2.20
CA GLN A 83 6.75 14.47 -2.87
C GLN A 83 5.51 14.59 -1.98
N LYS A 84 4.90 15.79 -1.97
CA LYS A 84 3.74 16.08 -1.11
C LYS A 84 2.46 15.37 -1.54
N ASN A 85 2.38 15.03 -2.81
CA ASN A 85 1.25 14.38 -3.45
C ASN A 85 1.44 12.84 -3.53
N VAL A 86 2.36 12.28 -2.75
CA VAL A 86 2.62 10.84 -2.68
C VAL A 86 2.37 10.33 -1.27
N VAL A 87 1.58 9.27 -1.18
CA VAL A 87 1.33 8.49 0.04
C VAL A 87 1.81 7.07 -0.21
N LEU A 88 2.69 6.58 0.65
CA LEU A 88 3.17 5.20 0.61
C LEU A 88 2.50 4.42 1.76
N LEU A 89 1.85 3.31 1.43
CA LEU A 89 1.36 2.39 2.45
C LEU A 89 2.32 1.22 2.62
N GLU A 90 2.25 0.57 3.78
CA GLU A 90 3.00 -0.64 4.10
C GLU A 90 2.20 -1.88 3.65
N GLY A 91 2.82 -2.74 2.84
CA GLY A 91 2.32 -4.07 2.52
C GLY A 91 3.01 -5.16 3.36
N ASN A 92 2.60 -6.40 3.19
CA ASN A 92 3.17 -7.50 3.99
C ASN A 92 4.59 -7.91 3.58
N HIS A 93 4.99 -7.65 2.34
CA HIS A 93 6.37 -7.88 1.87
C HIS A 93 7.37 -6.90 2.46
N GLU A 94 6.94 -5.74 2.91
CA GLU A 94 7.81 -4.76 3.55
C GLU A 94 8.47 -5.30 4.82
N ALA A 95 7.84 -6.22 5.53
CA ALA A 95 8.40 -6.84 6.73
C ALA A 95 9.79 -7.48 6.50
N HIS A 96 10.08 -7.99 5.30
CA HIS A 96 11.34 -8.67 5.00
C HIS A 96 12.52 -7.68 4.97
N TRP A 97 12.42 -6.64 4.16
CA TRP A 97 13.50 -5.66 4.06
C TRP A 97 13.58 -4.74 5.28
N VAL A 98 12.45 -4.51 5.98
CA VAL A 98 12.43 -3.76 7.25
C VAL A 98 13.20 -4.53 8.31
N ASP A 99 12.99 -5.84 8.44
CA ASP A 99 13.73 -6.66 9.40
C ASP A 99 15.21 -6.71 9.04
N TRP A 100 15.57 -6.87 7.76
CA TRP A 100 16.97 -6.78 7.33
C TRP A 100 17.58 -5.41 7.64
N ALA A 101 16.87 -4.33 7.37
CA ALA A 101 17.34 -2.96 7.62
C ALA A 101 17.55 -2.68 9.12
N HIS A 102 16.88 -3.40 10.01
CA HIS A 102 17.00 -3.27 11.47
C HIS A 102 17.82 -4.39 12.11
N ASP A 103 18.53 -5.21 11.32
CA ASP A 103 19.35 -6.34 11.80
C ASP A 103 18.54 -7.39 12.60
N ARG A 104 17.26 -7.56 12.26
CA ARG A 104 16.33 -8.53 12.87
C ARG A 104 16.11 -9.79 12.02
N ASP A 105 16.75 -9.86 10.88
CA ASP A 105 16.62 -10.96 9.91
C ASP A 105 17.51 -12.16 10.19
N ILE A 106 18.43 -12.07 11.18
CA ILE A 106 19.50 -13.04 11.45
C ILE A 106 18.91 -14.41 11.78
N GLU A 107 17.84 -14.45 12.56
CA GLU A 107 17.18 -15.68 12.99
C GLU A 107 15.97 -16.08 12.12
N ARG A 108 15.65 -15.27 11.10
CA ARG A 108 14.50 -15.55 10.24
C ARG A 108 14.84 -16.54 9.13
N THR A 109 14.15 -17.67 9.16
CA THR A 109 14.27 -18.78 8.19
C THR A 109 12.98 -19.06 7.42
N ASP A 110 12.00 -18.16 7.52
CA ASP A 110 10.77 -18.30 6.75
C ASP A 110 11.00 -18.06 5.24
N ASN A 111 10.14 -18.68 4.44
CA ASN A 111 10.26 -18.64 2.97
C ASN A 111 10.26 -17.21 2.39
N GLY A 112 9.58 -16.27 3.04
CA GLY A 112 9.55 -14.88 2.61
C GLY A 112 10.91 -14.22 2.75
N MET A 113 11.55 -14.36 3.91
CA MET A 113 12.90 -13.83 4.16
C MET A 113 13.95 -14.48 3.27
N ILE A 114 13.87 -15.80 3.07
CA ILE A 114 14.79 -16.51 2.16
C ILE A 114 14.65 -15.94 0.75
N ARG A 115 13.42 -15.82 0.24
CA ARG A 115 13.16 -15.26 -1.10
C ARG A 115 13.67 -13.83 -1.21
N PHE A 116 13.38 -12.97 -0.24
CA PHE A 116 13.89 -11.60 -0.21
C PHE A 116 15.42 -11.57 -0.34
N LYS A 117 16.13 -12.37 0.46
CA LYS A 117 17.60 -12.44 0.42
C LYS A 117 18.14 -12.95 -0.92
N GLU A 118 17.47 -13.92 -1.52
CA GLU A 118 17.92 -14.55 -2.76
C GLU A 118 17.58 -13.74 -4.02
N THR A 119 16.57 -12.90 -3.98
CA THR A 119 16.12 -12.14 -5.13
C THR A 119 16.35 -10.65 -4.94
N THR A 120 15.57 -9.99 -4.11
CA THR A 120 15.56 -8.53 -3.94
C THR A 120 16.88 -8.00 -3.40
N LEU A 121 17.38 -8.57 -2.30
CA LEU A 121 18.61 -8.13 -1.67
C LEU A 121 19.82 -8.32 -2.60
N LYS A 122 19.87 -9.41 -3.38
CA LYS A 122 20.94 -9.61 -4.37
C LYS A 122 20.99 -8.53 -5.44
N GLN A 123 19.84 -7.97 -5.84
CA GLN A 123 19.80 -6.86 -6.79
C GLN A 123 20.33 -5.55 -6.17
N TRP A 124 20.18 -5.38 -4.86
CA TRP A 124 20.63 -4.20 -4.14
C TRP A 124 22.09 -4.23 -3.72
N GLN A 125 22.66 -5.43 -3.48
CA GLN A 125 24.03 -5.61 -3.02
C GLN A 125 25.05 -4.99 -3.99
N GLY A 126 26.01 -4.23 -3.44
CA GLY A 126 27.05 -3.59 -4.21
C GLY A 126 26.60 -2.38 -5.07
N LYS A 127 25.32 -1.98 -4.97
CA LYS A 127 24.77 -0.82 -5.69
C LYS A 127 24.80 0.48 -4.87
N TYR A 128 25.08 0.37 -3.59
CA TYR A 128 25.23 1.49 -2.65
C TYR A 128 26.61 1.46 -2.01
N ASN A 129 27.01 2.54 -1.36
CA ASN A 129 28.35 2.68 -0.74
C ASN A 129 28.62 1.58 0.30
N SER A 130 27.61 1.15 1.00
CA SER A 130 27.66 0.01 1.94
C SER A 130 26.25 -0.44 2.30
N ASP A 131 26.13 -1.67 2.84
CA ASP A 131 24.87 -2.16 3.41
C ASP A 131 24.40 -1.26 4.56
N LYS A 132 25.31 -0.71 5.35
CA LYS A 132 24.99 0.22 6.43
C LYS A 132 24.32 1.50 5.94
N ASP A 133 24.80 2.05 4.82
CA ASP A 133 24.20 3.23 4.18
C ASP A 133 22.82 2.90 3.62
N LEU A 134 22.70 1.78 2.91
CA LEU A 134 21.41 1.32 2.40
C LEU A 134 20.40 1.08 3.52
N LYS A 135 20.77 0.37 4.58
CA LYS A 135 19.91 0.15 5.76
C LYS A 135 19.42 1.46 6.39
N LYS A 136 20.29 2.47 6.45
CA LYS A 136 19.90 3.80 6.95
C LYS A 136 18.84 4.45 6.06
N LYS A 137 19.02 4.42 4.74
CA LYS A 137 18.06 4.95 3.76
C LYS A 137 16.71 4.24 3.82
N LEU A 138 16.73 2.91 3.89
CA LEU A 138 15.52 2.09 4.04
C LEU A 138 14.75 2.41 5.32
N ARG A 139 15.43 2.60 6.45
CA ARG A 139 14.78 3.02 7.70
C ARG A 139 14.13 4.41 7.61
N VAL A 140 14.70 5.31 6.80
CA VAL A 140 14.09 6.62 6.53
C VAL A 140 12.86 6.45 5.65
N LEU A 141 12.94 5.66 4.59
CA LEU A 141 11.82 5.35 3.70
C LEU A 141 10.66 4.72 4.47
N TYR A 142 10.92 3.69 5.28
CA TYR A 142 9.89 3.01 6.07
C TYR A 142 9.13 3.94 7.02
N ARG A 143 9.81 4.93 7.61
CA ARG A 143 9.14 5.91 8.50
C ARG A 143 8.10 6.78 7.80
N LYS A 144 8.12 6.82 6.47
CA LYS A 144 7.12 7.54 5.66
C LYS A 144 5.92 6.69 5.30
N MET A 145 6.03 5.36 5.44
CA MET A 145 4.94 4.44 5.14
C MET A 145 3.88 4.45 6.23
N LEU A 146 2.63 4.36 5.81
CA LEU A 146 1.46 4.33 6.68
C LEU A 146 0.79 2.96 6.58
N PRO A 147 0.14 2.46 7.64
CA PRO A 147 -0.62 1.21 7.58
C PRO A 147 -1.93 1.36 6.81
N ALA A 148 -2.49 2.57 6.75
CA ALA A 148 -3.73 2.90 6.07
C ALA A 148 -3.81 4.41 5.80
N TYR A 149 -4.63 4.81 4.83
CA TYR A 149 -4.89 6.21 4.54
C TYR A 149 -6.38 6.49 4.41
N PHE A 150 -6.85 7.52 5.13
CA PHE A 150 -8.26 7.90 5.18
C PHE A 150 -8.41 9.33 4.65
N PHE A 151 -9.37 9.54 3.74
CA PHE A 151 -9.63 10.86 3.19
C PHE A 151 -11.06 10.99 2.67
N LYS A 152 -11.50 12.24 2.45
CA LYS A 152 -12.70 12.57 1.68
C LYS A 152 -12.29 13.07 0.30
N PHE A 153 -13.07 12.73 -0.71
CA PHE A 153 -12.90 13.22 -2.06
C PHE A 153 -14.25 13.23 -2.78
N LEU A 154 -14.62 14.37 -3.38
CA LEU A 154 -15.89 14.58 -4.08
C LEU A 154 -17.11 14.14 -3.25
N GLY A 155 -17.11 14.50 -1.97
CA GLY A 155 -18.21 14.23 -1.04
C GLY A 155 -18.29 12.80 -0.52
N LYS A 156 -17.38 11.90 -0.91
CA LYS A 156 -17.31 10.51 -0.43
C LYS A 156 -16.10 10.30 0.49
N GLU A 157 -16.23 9.38 1.43
CA GLU A 157 -15.16 8.95 2.33
C GLU A 157 -14.48 7.70 1.79
N TYR A 158 -13.16 7.65 1.88
CA TYR A 158 -12.35 6.55 1.39
C TYR A 158 -11.41 6.04 2.49
N ILE A 159 -11.17 4.74 2.45
CA ILE A 159 -10.13 4.06 3.21
C ILE A 159 -9.27 3.25 2.25
N VAL A 160 -7.97 3.52 2.24
CA VAL A 160 -7.00 2.74 1.46
C VAL A 160 -6.13 1.95 2.43
N THR A 161 -6.03 0.65 2.19
CA THR A 161 -5.18 -0.29 2.94
C THR A 161 -4.47 -1.22 1.99
N HIS A 162 -3.45 -1.94 2.45
CA HIS A 162 -2.82 -2.95 1.59
C HIS A 162 -3.77 -4.12 1.31
N ALA A 163 -4.33 -4.76 2.34
CA ALA A 163 -4.97 -6.07 2.17
C ALA A 163 -6.51 -6.06 2.28
N GLY A 164 -7.13 -4.90 2.45
CA GLY A 164 -8.56 -4.78 2.68
C GLY A 164 -8.99 -5.17 4.11
N LEU A 165 -10.11 -4.64 4.54
CA LEU A 165 -10.68 -4.85 5.87
C LEU A 165 -11.98 -5.63 5.78
N ALA A 166 -12.17 -6.58 6.68
CA ALA A 166 -13.43 -7.33 6.81
C ALA A 166 -14.50 -6.59 7.64
N CYS A 167 -14.16 -5.46 8.24
CA CYS A 167 -15.07 -4.58 8.99
C CYS A 167 -14.46 -3.19 9.10
N LEU A 168 -15.27 -2.19 9.43
CA LEU A 168 -14.74 -0.88 9.76
C LEU A 168 -13.75 -0.94 10.93
N PRO A 169 -12.70 -0.11 10.92
CA PRO A 169 -11.81 0.03 12.04
C PRO A 169 -12.60 0.43 13.27
N LYS A 170 -12.77 -0.49 14.21
CA LYS A 170 -13.25 -0.24 15.57
C LYS A 170 -12.05 -0.13 16.49
N HIS A 171 -12.25 0.41 17.69
CA HIS A 171 -11.19 0.58 18.69
C HIS A 171 -10.19 -0.59 18.68
N HIS A 172 -8.89 -0.26 18.58
CA HIS A 172 -7.77 -1.20 18.73
C HIS A 172 -7.59 -2.25 17.62
N MET A 173 -7.84 -1.90 16.36
CA MET A 173 -7.41 -2.75 15.26
C MET A 173 -5.87 -2.81 15.23
N ALA A 174 -5.31 -4.01 15.22
CA ALA A 174 -3.86 -4.18 15.17
C ALA A 174 -3.32 -3.78 13.78
N THR A 175 -2.14 -3.17 13.73
CA THR A 175 -1.51 -2.68 12.49
C THR A 175 -1.44 -3.77 11.41
N TRP A 176 -1.10 -5.02 11.80
CA TRP A 176 -1.01 -6.14 10.87
C TRP A 176 -2.32 -6.44 10.13
N GLN A 177 -3.48 -6.07 10.68
CA GLN A 177 -4.77 -6.29 10.03
C GLN A 177 -4.97 -5.37 8.81
N TYR A 178 -4.37 -4.17 8.83
CA TYR A 178 -4.36 -3.29 7.65
C TYR A 178 -3.40 -3.78 6.57
N ILE A 179 -2.31 -4.43 6.99
CA ILE A 179 -1.18 -4.83 6.15
C ILE A 179 -1.38 -6.23 5.57
N SER A 180 -1.76 -7.20 6.41
CA SER A 180 -1.90 -8.61 5.99
C SER A 180 -3.35 -9.02 5.76
N GLY A 181 -4.30 -8.16 6.15
CA GLY A 181 -5.73 -8.42 6.01
C GLY A 181 -6.26 -9.50 6.93
N HIS A 182 -7.45 -9.99 6.60
CA HIS A 182 -8.17 -11.02 7.35
C HIS A 182 -8.45 -12.21 6.47
N GLY A 183 -8.24 -13.43 7.00
CA GLY A 183 -8.49 -14.67 6.25
C GLY A 183 -7.43 -15.04 5.23
N SER A 184 -7.75 -16.01 4.37
CA SER A 184 -6.90 -16.45 3.26
C SER A 184 -6.99 -15.48 2.05
N TYR A 185 -6.14 -15.68 1.04
CA TYR A 185 -6.13 -14.83 -0.16
C TYR A 185 -7.45 -14.84 -0.95
N ASP A 186 -8.21 -15.92 -0.84
CA ASP A 186 -9.52 -16.12 -1.46
C ASP A 186 -10.70 -15.68 -0.58
N PHE A 187 -10.42 -15.15 0.62
CA PHE A 187 -11.47 -14.62 1.48
C PHE A 187 -12.10 -13.37 0.86
N ASP A 188 -13.42 -13.38 0.69
CA ASP A 188 -14.17 -12.24 0.17
C ASP A 188 -14.27 -11.13 1.24
N VAL A 189 -13.24 -10.29 1.22
CA VAL A 189 -13.13 -9.17 2.16
C VAL A 189 -14.16 -8.09 1.88
N THR A 190 -14.58 -7.92 0.63
CA THR A 190 -15.58 -6.93 0.23
C THR A 190 -16.95 -7.27 0.78
N SER A 191 -17.46 -8.47 0.52
CA SER A 191 -18.74 -8.91 1.10
C SER A 191 -18.71 -8.93 2.63
N ALA A 192 -17.58 -9.30 3.25
CA ALA A 192 -17.43 -9.25 4.69
C ALA A 192 -17.47 -7.81 5.24
N TYR A 193 -16.85 -6.88 4.57
CA TYR A 193 -16.85 -5.46 4.92
C TYR A 193 -18.27 -4.87 4.81
N GLU A 194 -18.92 -5.06 3.69
CA GLU A 194 -20.26 -4.55 3.40
C GLU A 194 -21.32 -5.14 4.36
N SER A 195 -21.28 -6.46 4.62
CA SER A 195 -22.22 -7.12 5.50
C SER A 195 -22.13 -6.69 6.97
N ARG A 196 -20.96 -6.21 7.40
CA ARG A 196 -20.69 -5.76 8.77
C ARG A 196 -20.72 -4.25 8.91
N ALA A 197 -20.77 -3.57 7.77
CA ALA A 197 -20.56 -2.16 7.78
C ALA A 197 -21.72 -1.43 8.42
N PHE A 198 -23.00 -1.87 8.44
CA PHE A 198 -23.97 -1.09 9.20
C PHE A 198 -25.43 -1.20 8.77
N PRO A 199 -26.31 -0.82 9.73
CA PRO A 199 -27.67 -0.37 9.44
C PRO A 199 -27.74 1.05 8.82
N SER A 200 -26.63 1.77 8.65
CA SER A 200 -26.60 3.09 8.01
C SER A 200 -25.81 3.04 6.71
N ASN A 201 -26.36 3.59 5.63
CA ASN A 201 -25.77 3.67 4.31
C ASN A 201 -24.50 4.58 4.21
N HIS A 202 -23.77 4.78 5.30
CA HIS A 202 -22.61 5.66 5.39
C HIS A 202 -21.41 4.88 5.91
N TYR A 203 -20.68 4.29 5.00
CA TYR A 203 -19.34 3.71 5.28
C TYR A 203 -18.34 4.17 4.21
N PRO A 204 -17.07 4.33 4.57
CA PRO A 204 -16.03 4.68 3.61
C PRO A 204 -15.91 3.62 2.51
N ILE A 205 -15.73 4.06 1.28
CA ILE A 205 -15.34 3.18 0.18
C ILE A 205 -13.95 2.67 0.46
N GLN A 206 -13.77 1.35 0.51
CA GLN A 206 -12.43 0.81 0.68
C GLN A 206 -11.79 0.50 -0.67
N VAL A 207 -10.47 0.80 -0.75
CA VAL A 207 -9.61 0.46 -1.89
C VAL A 207 -8.40 -0.29 -1.34
N PHE A 208 -8.02 -1.41 -1.99
CA PHE A 208 -6.94 -2.26 -1.50
C PHE A 208 -6.28 -3.05 -2.64
N GLY A 209 -5.08 -3.60 -2.38
CA GLY A 209 -4.32 -4.52 -3.22
C GLY A 209 -4.25 -5.93 -2.62
N HIS A 210 -3.05 -6.55 -2.61
CA HIS A 210 -2.73 -7.82 -1.96
C HIS A 210 -3.44 -9.06 -2.52
N ARG A 211 -4.71 -8.95 -2.88
CA ARG A 211 -5.56 -10.07 -3.29
C ARG A 211 -5.54 -10.24 -4.79
N SER A 212 -5.47 -11.50 -5.25
CA SER A 212 -5.52 -11.77 -6.69
C SER A 212 -6.94 -11.65 -7.19
N ALA A 213 -7.15 -10.82 -8.22
CA ALA A 213 -8.41 -10.76 -8.94
C ALA A 213 -8.88 -12.12 -9.49
N LYS A 214 -7.97 -13.08 -9.67
CA LYS A 214 -8.29 -14.43 -10.17
C LYS A 214 -8.98 -15.34 -9.15
N THR A 215 -9.01 -14.96 -7.88
CA THR A 215 -9.54 -15.82 -6.80
C THR A 215 -10.98 -15.52 -6.40
N SER A 216 -11.55 -14.37 -6.80
CA SER A 216 -12.96 -14.08 -6.53
C SER A 216 -13.85 -14.47 -7.72
N GLU A 217 -15.07 -14.99 -7.47
CA GLU A 217 -16.00 -15.30 -8.56
C GLU A 217 -16.43 -14.05 -9.35
N HIS A 218 -16.41 -12.89 -8.70
CA HIS A 218 -16.69 -11.59 -9.31
C HIS A 218 -15.58 -11.11 -10.25
N SER A 219 -14.33 -11.47 -10.01
CA SER A 219 -13.17 -10.97 -10.73
C SER A 219 -12.84 -11.76 -12.01
N LYS A 220 -13.47 -12.89 -12.26
CA LYS A 220 -13.26 -13.65 -13.51
C LYS A 220 -13.62 -12.88 -14.75
N SER A 221 -14.45 -11.84 -14.64
CA SER A 221 -14.84 -10.93 -15.74
C SER A 221 -13.97 -9.66 -15.85
N LEU A 222 -13.05 -9.44 -14.92
CA LEU A 222 -12.31 -8.17 -14.76
C LEU A 222 -10.80 -8.32 -14.93
N GLU A 223 -10.34 -9.37 -15.62
CA GLU A 223 -8.90 -9.57 -15.87
C GLU A 223 -8.30 -8.33 -16.56
N GLY A 224 -7.46 -7.60 -15.84
CA GLY A 224 -6.86 -6.35 -16.30
C GLY A 224 -7.65 -5.06 -16.00
N GLN A 225 -8.74 -5.13 -15.27
CA GLN A 225 -9.50 -3.96 -14.81
C GLN A 225 -9.23 -3.68 -13.31
N VAL A 226 -9.40 -2.43 -12.93
CA VAL A 226 -9.33 -2.02 -11.52
C VAL A 226 -10.64 -2.41 -10.83
N GLU A 227 -10.57 -3.26 -9.82
CA GLU A 227 -11.74 -3.62 -9.01
C GLU A 227 -12.00 -2.50 -8.00
N PHE A 228 -13.12 -1.82 -8.14
CA PHE A 228 -13.61 -0.87 -7.14
C PHE A 228 -14.59 -1.60 -6.23
N GLY A 229 -14.16 -1.94 -5.02
CA GLY A 229 -15.04 -2.42 -3.98
C GLY A 229 -15.91 -1.27 -3.45
N GLY A 230 -17.22 -1.35 -3.67
CA GLY A 230 -18.23 -0.43 -3.11
C GLY A 230 -18.80 0.55 -4.12
N PHE A 231 -19.87 0.15 -4.76
CA PHE A 231 -20.88 1.05 -5.33
C PHE A 231 -22.12 1.06 -4.46
#